data_1c829a28e0eb172e0d94a9bac67c02a0
#
_entry.id   1c829a28e0eb172e0d94a9bac67c02a0
#
_cell.length_a   1.000
_cell.length_b   1.000
_cell.length_c   1.000
_cell.angle_alpha   90.00
_cell.angle_beta   90.00
_cell.angle_gamma   90.00
#
_symmetry.space_group_name_H-M   'P 1'
#
loop_
_entity.id
_entity.type
_entity.pdbx_description
1 polymer ?
#
loop_
_entity_poly.entity_id
_entity_poly.type
_entity_poly.pdbx_seq_one_letter_code
_entity_poly.pdbx_strand_id
1 'polypeptide(L)' 'MNYELLKELRVAAGFTQESMAEQLGYKDKSSYCLLENGTVKCTVEQAKKIKQVLNLTIEQYAAIFLME' A
#
# COMPACT_ATOMS: atom_id res chain seq x y z
N MET A 1 0.41 -11.72 -0.17
CA MET A 1 0.88 -10.32 -0.12
C MET A 1 1.73 -10.11 1.13
N ASN A 2 2.80 -9.36 1.01
CA ASN A 2 3.66 -9.08 2.17
C ASN A 2 3.26 -7.76 2.81
N TYR A 3 2.37 -7.83 3.79
CA TYR A 3 1.82 -6.64 4.45
C TYR A 3 2.84 -5.88 5.29
N GLU A 4 3.77 -6.59 5.91
CA GLU A 4 4.83 -5.94 6.69
C GLU A 4 5.75 -5.12 5.82
N LEU A 5 6.13 -5.64 4.67
CA LEU A 5 6.98 -4.91 3.74
C LEU A 5 6.28 -3.66 3.20
N LEU A 6 4.99 -3.77 2.91
CA LEU A 6 4.20 -2.60 2.49
C LEU A 6 4.26 -1.50 3.55
N LYS A 7 4.03 -1.87 4.80
CA LYS A 7 4.10 -0.93 5.91
C LYS A 7 5.47 -0.29 6.05
N GLU A 8 6.52 -1.11 5.97
CA GLU A 8 7.90 -0.61 6.08
C GLU A 8 8.22 0.39 4.98
N LEU A 9 7.85 0.08 3.75
CA LEU A 9 8.14 0.97 2.64
C LEU A 9 7.30 2.26 2.71
N ARG A 10 6.07 2.15 3.19
CA ARG A 10 5.24 3.34 3.43
C ARG A 10 5.89 4.26 4.46
N VAL A 11 6.29 3.72 5.58
CA VAL A 11 6.92 4.50 6.65
C VAL A 11 8.24 5.09 6.17
N ALA A 12 9.04 4.31 5.46
CA ALA A 12 10.32 4.76 4.91
C ALA A 12 10.14 5.91 3.92
N ALA A 13 9.01 5.93 3.20
CA ALA A 13 8.70 7.01 2.27
C ALA A 13 8.09 8.24 2.95
N GLY A 14 7.88 8.18 4.26
CA GLY A 14 7.35 9.31 5.03
C GLY A 14 5.85 9.44 5.04
N PHE A 15 5.13 8.39 4.64
CA PHE A 15 3.66 8.41 4.60
C PHE A 15 3.05 7.80 5.86
N THR A 16 2.05 8.50 6.41
CA THR A 16 1.17 7.93 7.42
C THR A 16 0.06 7.15 6.72
N GLN A 17 -0.69 6.35 7.47
CA GLN A 17 -1.88 5.68 6.91
C GLN A 17 -2.89 6.70 6.39
N GLU A 18 -3.04 7.81 7.11
CA GLU A 18 -3.95 8.87 6.69
C GLU A 18 -3.52 9.51 5.37
N SER A 19 -2.24 9.83 5.23
CA SER A 19 -1.74 10.43 3.99
C SER A 19 -1.80 9.47 2.82
N MET A 20 -1.56 8.17 3.07
CA MET A 20 -1.74 7.15 2.03
C MET A 20 -3.19 7.07 1.58
N ALA A 21 -4.13 7.10 2.53
CA ALA A 21 -5.56 7.07 2.21
C ALA A 21 -5.93 8.25 1.31
N GLU A 22 -5.43 9.44 1.63
CA GLU A 22 -5.67 10.63 0.80
C GLU A 22 -5.11 10.46 -0.60
N GLN A 23 -3.89 9.96 -0.72
CA GLN A 23 -3.25 9.76 -2.02
C GLN A 23 -3.98 8.73 -2.87
N LEU A 24 -4.58 7.74 -2.23
CA LEU A 24 -5.32 6.69 -2.94
C LEU A 24 -6.79 7.04 -3.19
N GLY A 25 -7.22 8.20 -2.72
CA GLY A 25 -8.59 8.65 -2.96
C GLY A 25 -9.64 8.11 -2.00
N TYR A 26 -9.21 7.56 -0.88
CA TYR A 26 -10.16 7.11 0.16
C TYR A 26 -10.66 8.29 0.98
N LYS A 27 -11.87 8.15 1.50
CA LYS A 27 -12.49 9.21 2.32
C LYS A 27 -11.88 9.30 3.70
N ASP A 28 -11.41 8.17 4.25
CA ASP A 28 -10.81 8.15 5.57
C ASP A 28 -9.69 7.11 5.62
N LYS A 29 -8.92 7.17 6.70
CA LYS A 29 -7.78 6.28 6.85
C LYS A 29 -8.17 4.83 7.14
N SER A 30 -9.40 4.60 7.62
CA SER A 30 -9.87 3.25 7.95
C SER A 30 -9.82 2.33 6.73
N SER A 31 -10.21 2.84 5.57
CA SER A 31 -10.19 2.05 4.33
C SER A 31 -8.79 1.59 3.98
N TYR A 32 -7.81 2.46 4.07
CA TYR A 32 -6.43 2.09 3.81
C TYR A 32 -5.89 1.15 4.90
N CYS A 33 -6.24 1.42 6.15
CA CYS A 33 -5.81 0.58 7.27
C CYS A 33 -6.26 -0.87 7.08
N LEU A 34 -7.51 -1.08 6.66
CA LEU A 34 -8.04 -2.42 6.38
C LEU A 34 -7.28 -3.10 5.26
N LEU A 35 -6.88 -2.35 4.25
CA LEU A 35 -6.08 -2.87 3.14
C LEU A 35 -4.68 -3.27 3.62
N GLU A 36 -4.04 -2.41 4.38
CA GLU A 36 -2.67 -2.65 4.85
C GLU A 36 -2.59 -3.80 5.85
N ASN A 37 -3.62 -4.02 6.64
CA ASN A 37 -3.62 -5.13 7.61
C ASN A 37 -4.17 -6.45 7.06
N GLY A 38 -4.58 -6.45 5.79
CA GLY A 38 -5.03 -7.67 5.12
C GLY A 38 -6.49 -8.03 5.34
N THR A 39 -7.28 -7.16 5.98
CA THR A 39 -8.70 -7.43 6.22
C THR A 39 -9.50 -7.39 4.93
N VAL A 40 -9.14 -6.50 4.00
CA VAL A 40 -9.77 -6.41 2.68
C VAL A 40 -8.75 -6.74 1.60
N LYS A 41 -9.24 -7.26 0.47
CA LYS A 41 -8.39 -7.59 -0.65
C LYS A 41 -7.89 -6.32 -1.34
N CYS A 42 -6.60 -6.35 -1.71
CA CYS A 42 -6.01 -5.30 -2.53
C CYS A 42 -6.21 -5.66 -4.00
N THR A 43 -6.88 -4.81 -4.74
CA THR A 43 -7.06 -5.02 -6.18
C THR A 43 -5.79 -4.67 -6.92
N VAL A 44 -5.66 -5.14 -8.17
CA VAL A 44 -4.53 -4.80 -9.04
C VAL A 44 -4.45 -3.29 -9.22
N GLU A 45 -5.58 -2.64 -9.39
CA GLU A 45 -5.64 -1.19 -9.55
C GLU A 45 -5.11 -0.44 -8.33
N GLN A 46 -5.50 -0.89 -7.14
CA GLN A 46 -4.99 -0.31 -5.89
C GLN A 46 -3.49 -0.55 -5.75
N ALA A 47 -3.02 -1.74 -6.10
CA ALA A 47 -1.59 -2.07 -6.04
C ALA A 47 -0.78 -1.15 -6.96
N LYS A 48 -1.28 -0.88 -8.15
CA LYS A 48 -0.62 0.03 -9.10
C LYS A 48 -0.55 1.45 -8.56
N LYS A 49 -1.62 1.91 -7.91
CA LYS A 49 -1.63 3.24 -7.29
C LYS A 49 -0.62 3.32 -6.15
N ILE A 50 -0.56 2.30 -5.32
CA ILE A 50 0.42 2.24 -4.23
C ILE A 50 1.83 2.29 -4.78
N LYS A 51 2.10 1.55 -5.86
CA LYS A 51 3.40 1.57 -6.52
C LYS A 51 3.79 2.99 -6.94
N GLN A 52 2.85 3.72 -7.50
CA GLN A 52 3.09 5.11 -7.93
C GLN A 52 3.33 6.04 -6.75
N VAL A 53 2.47 5.98 -5.75
CA VAL A 53 2.55 6.86 -4.59
C VAL A 53 3.85 6.67 -3.83
N LEU A 54 4.26 5.42 -3.60
CA LEU A 54 5.48 5.11 -2.87
C LEU A 54 6.71 5.06 -3.78
N ASN A 55 6.54 5.25 -5.07
CA ASN A 55 7.62 5.19 -6.05
C ASN A 55 8.40 3.87 -5.93
N LEU A 56 7.68 2.77 -5.88
CA LEU A 56 8.28 1.45 -5.72
C LEU A 56 8.99 1.00 -6.99
N THR A 57 10.10 0.30 -6.83
CA THR A 57 10.73 -0.41 -7.94
C THR A 57 9.86 -1.62 -8.30
N ILE A 58 10.09 -2.18 -9.49
CA ILE A 58 9.40 -3.41 -9.91
C ILE A 58 9.67 -4.52 -8.92
N GLU A 59 10.89 -4.61 -8.41
CA GLU A 59 11.28 -5.62 -7.42
C GLU A 59 10.53 -5.46 -6.12
N GLN A 60 10.41 -4.23 -5.63
CA GLN A 60 9.65 -3.94 -4.41
C GLN A 60 8.16 -4.25 -4.60
N TYR A 61 7.61 -3.85 -5.74
CA TYR A 61 6.23 -4.15 -6.08
C TYR A 61 5.97 -5.66 -6.09
N ALA A 62 6.84 -6.40 -6.75
CA ALA A 62 6.72 -7.86 -6.81
C ALA A 62 6.85 -8.49 -5.42
N ALA A 63 7.76 -7.99 -4.60
CA ALA A 63 7.97 -8.51 -3.26
C ALA A 63 6.76 -8.31 -2.36
N ILE A 64 6.02 -7.21 -2.54
CA ILE A 64 4.82 -6.95 -1.75
C ILE A 64 3.62 -7.71 -2.30
N PHE A 65 3.35 -7.58 -3.59
CA PHE A 65 2.05 -7.93 -4.16
C PHE A 65 2.01 -9.27 -4.89
N LEU A 66 3.15 -9.75 -5.36
CA LEU A 66 3.21 -10.98 -6.17
C LEU A 66 3.76 -12.19 -5.40
N MET A 67 4.11 -12.02 -4.14
CA MET A 67 4.51 -13.13 -3.29
C MET A 67 3.30 -13.81 -2.67
N GLU A 68 3.35 -15.10 -2.62
CA GLU A 68 2.34 -15.91 -1.96
C GLU A 68 2.64 -16.12 -0.48
#